data_ce0deb5ceb79cd1b61fd25f776f275c0
#
_entry.id   ce0deb5ceb79cd1b61fd25f776f275c0
#
_cell.length_a   1.000
_cell.length_b   1.000
_cell.length_c   1.000
_cell.angle_alpha   90.00
_cell.angle_beta   90.00
_cell.angle_gamma   90.00
#
_symmetry.space_group_name_H-M   'P 1'
#
loop_
_entity.id
_entity.type
_entity.pdbx_description
1 polymer ?
#
loop_
_entity_poly.entity_id
_entity_poly.type
_entity_poly.pdbx_seq_one_letter_code
_entity_poly.pdbx_strand_id
1 'polypeptide(L)'
;MAYRYVTPRIDCGVLECDIMESTHAMIAGAAGSGKSVLLRRCLLYAAAKGYETILIDPKKLELKRWKDAINTRAFACTIDSIVQVLRDTCELMDRRYSAVTDPFQTMCDGSTIWVVIEEYADLMCSDRKREIKALVQRLAQLGRAAKIHVLLCTQRPTRDIIDGAIKVNITTRCALHVPTAQDSRNIINENGAEHLPYRGQAYLLLDSGDIDLYNTHMIDEDLEHQVIAYMNERKLECFKPVPVAPQKKKSFLQRLFA
;
A
#
# COMPACT_ATOMS: atom_id res chain seq x y z
N MET A 1 1.56 18.13 21.20
CA MET A 1 1.43 17.98 19.73
C MET A 1 -0.03 18.13 19.38
N ALA A 2 -0.39 18.93 18.38
CA ALA A 2 -1.77 19.03 17.89
C ALA A 2 -1.96 17.94 16.84
N TYR A 3 -2.75 16.93 17.14
CA TYR A 3 -3.11 15.88 16.19
C TYR A 3 -4.16 16.43 15.21
N ARG A 4 -3.91 16.29 13.90
CA ARG A 4 -4.92 16.53 12.89
C ARG A 4 -5.82 15.31 12.74
N TYR A 5 -7.12 15.50 12.79
CA TYR A 5 -8.07 14.46 12.41
C TYR A 5 -8.16 14.37 10.90
N VAL A 6 -7.62 13.30 10.33
CA VAL A 6 -7.82 12.99 8.92
C VAL A 6 -8.99 12.01 8.81
N THR A 7 -10.11 12.49 8.37
CA THR A 7 -11.27 11.64 8.04
C THR A 7 -11.18 11.25 6.58
N PRO A 8 -11.09 9.96 6.24
CA PRO A 8 -11.21 9.55 4.83
C PRO A 8 -12.58 10.00 4.33
N ARG A 9 -12.60 10.90 3.37
CA ARG A 9 -13.83 11.31 2.72
C ARG A 9 -14.26 10.22 1.74
N ILE A 10 -15.49 9.74 1.89
CA ILE A 10 -16.20 9.05 0.82
C ILE A 10 -16.94 10.17 0.09
N ASP A 11 -16.36 10.67 -0.99
CA ASP A 11 -17.02 11.67 -1.81
C ASP A 11 -17.33 11.03 -3.16
N CYS A 12 -18.58 11.06 -3.57
CA CYS A 12 -19.07 10.60 -4.88
C CYS A 12 -18.67 9.15 -5.25
N GLY A 13 -18.49 8.24 -4.26
CA GLY A 13 -18.09 6.85 -4.48
C GLY A 13 -16.58 6.64 -4.64
N VAL A 14 -15.77 7.69 -4.47
CA VAL A 14 -14.30 7.59 -4.42
C VAL A 14 -13.84 7.63 -2.98
N LEU A 15 -13.06 6.62 -2.58
CA LEU A 15 -12.41 6.56 -1.26
C LEU A 15 -11.07 7.29 -1.34
N GLU A 16 -10.92 8.38 -0.61
CA GLU A 16 -9.59 8.94 -0.36
C GLU A 16 -8.90 8.12 0.73
N CYS A 17 -7.71 7.65 0.45
CA CYS A 17 -6.91 6.89 1.39
C CYS A 17 -5.45 7.38 1.32
N ASP A 18 -5.06 8.23 2.27
CA ASP A 18 -3.72 8.83 2.33
C ASP A 18 -2.60 7.78 2.32
N ILE A 19 -2.89 6.57 2.81
CA ILE A 19 -1.97 5.43 2.78
C ILE A 19 -1.61 5.07 1.32
N MET A 20 -2.59 5.07 0.42
CA MET A 20 -2.41 4.69 -0.99
C MET A 20 -1.92 5.84 -1.89
N GLU A 21 -1.89 7.06 -1.38
CA GLU A 21 -1.27 8.21 -2.07
C GLU A 21 0.24 8.30 -1.78
N SER A 22 0.72 7.54 -0.80
CA SER A 22 2.15 7.47 -0.48
C SER A 22 2.93 6.58 -1.44
N THR A 23 4.26 6.65 -1.35
CA THR A 23 5.15 5.81 -2.17
C THR A 23 5.08 4.34 -1.77
N HIS A 24 5.23 4.05 -0.48
CA HIS A 24 5.11 2.73 0.13
C HIS A 24 4.48 2.92 1.50
N ALA A 25 3.70 1.95 1.93
CA ALA A 25 2.99 2.05 3.19
C ALA A 25 3.06 0.76 4.03
N MET A 26 2.87 0.94 5.33
CA MET A 26 2.71 -0.17 6.27
C MET A 26 1.46 0.04 7.13
N ILE A 27 0.73 -1.03 7.37
CA ILE A 27 -0.38 -1.08 8.31
C ILE A 27 -0.05 -2.13 9.36
N ALA A 28 0.07 -1.72 10.62
CA ALA A 28 0.34 -2.65 11.72
C ALA A 28 -0.64 -2.45 12.88
N GLY A 29 -0.93 -3.54 13.59
CA GLY A 29 -1.83 -3.53 14.72
C GLY A 29 -2.20 -4.94 15.19
N ALA A 30 -2.64 -5.06 16.43
CA ALA A 30 -3.04 -6.32 17.04
C ALA A 30 -4.18 -7.01 16.27
N ALA A 31 -4.34 -8.32 16.50
CA ALA A 31 -5.49 -9.04 15.97
C ALA A 31 -6.81 -8.38 16.41
N GLY A 32 -7.73 -8.17 15.49
CA GLY A 32 -9.02 -7.51 15.77
C GLY A 32 -8.97 -5.97 15.86
N SER A 33 -7.81 -5.32 15.71
CA SER A 33 -7.69 -3.86 15.77
C SER A 33 -8.33 -3.10 14.57
N GLY A 34 -8.77 -3.82 13.53
CA GLY A 34 -9.36 -3.22 12.32
C GLY A 34 -8.44 -3.23 11.10
N LYS A 35 -7.28 -3.91 11.18
CA LYS A 35 -6.31 -4.02 10.07
C LYS A 35 -6.95 -4.47 8.75
N SER A 36 -7.75 -5.55 8.78
CA SER A 36 -8.42 -6.08 7.58
C SER A 36 -9.45 -5.10 6.99
N VAL A 37 -10.15 -4.34 7.83
CA VAL A 37 -11.10 -3.30 7.37
C VAL A 37 -10.33 -2.20 6.64
N LEU A 38 -9.24 -1.72 7.21
CA LEU A 38 -8.41 -0.69 6.59
C LEU A 38 -7.77 -1.18 5.30
N LEU A 39 -7.28 -2.42 5.28
CA LEU A 39 -6.72 -3.05 4.09
C LEU A 39 -7.74 -3.13 2.94
N ARG A 40 -8.98 -3.55 3.25
CA ARG A 40 -10.07 -3.57 2.26
C ARG A 40 -10.39 -2.18 1.71
N ARG A 41 -10.33 -1.14 2.54
CA ARG A 41 -10.47 0.25 2.06
C ARG A 41 -9.36 0.64 1.08
N CYS A 42 -8.13 0.25 1.37
CA CYS A 42 -7.01 0.46 0.45
C CYS A 42 -7.25 -0.23 -0.90
N LEU A 43 -7.79 -1.46 -0.89
CA LEU A 43 -8.10 -2.18 -2.14
C LEU A 43 -9.25 -1.52 -2.92
N LEU A 44 -10.30 -1.07 -2.26
CA LEU A 44 -11.38 -0.30 -2.88
C LEU A 44 -10.85 1.01 -3.50
N TYR A 45 -9.97 1.69 -2.79
CA TYR A 45 -9.32 2.89 -3.31
C TYR A 45 -8.44 2.58 -4.55
N ALA A 46 -7.61 1.54 -4.48
CA ALA A 46 -6.80 1.09 -5.61
C ALA A 46 -7.67 0.80 -6.84
N ALA A 47 -8.80 0.14 -6.62
CA ALA A 47 -9.78 -0.16 -7.65
C ALA A 47 -10.38 1.13 -8.25
N ALA A 48 -10.80 2.08 -7.41
CA ALA A 48 -11.37 3.36 -7.87
C ALA A 48 -10.36 4.22 -8.64
N LYS A 49 -9.08 4.15 -8.30
CA LYS A 49 -7.99 4.85 -9.00
C LYS A 49 -7.47 4.11 -10.23
N GLY A 50 -7.95 2.91 -10.51
CA GLY A 50 -7.45 2.10 -11.60
C GLY A 50 -6.03 1.55 -11.37
N TYR A 51 -5.61 1.42 -10.11
CA TYR A 51 -4.33 0.81 -9.77
C TYR A 51 -4.43 -0.71 -9.87
N GLU A 52 -3.42 -1.34 -10.46
CA GLU A 52 -3.30 -2.80 -10.44
C GLU A 52 -2.82 -3.27 -9.07
N THR A 53 -3.22 -4.48 -8.67
CA THR A 53 -2.80 -5.08 -7.41
C THR A 53 -2.14 -6.43 -7.63
N ILE A 54 -1.11 -6.70 -6.84
CA ILE A 54 -0.51 -8.04 -6.67
C ILE A 54 -0.75 -8.41 -5.21
N LEU A 55 -1.55 -9.44 -5.00
CA LEU A 55 -2.06 -9.81 -3.69
C LEU A 55 -1.32 -11.01 -3.13
N ILE A 56 -0.73 -10.85 -1.94
CA ILE A 56 0.01 -11.90 -1.23
C ILE A 56 -0.72 -12.19 0.08
N ASP A 57 -1.36 -13.35 0.15
CA ASP A 57 -2.19 -13.80 1.28
C ASP A 57 -1.82 -15.22 1.71
N PRO A 58 -0.83 -15.38 2.63
CA PRO A 58 -0.40 -16.70 3.10
C PRO A 58 -1.52 -17.49 3.76
N LYS A 59 -2.49 -16.82 4.40
CA LYS A 59 -3.62 -17.44 5.10
C LYS A 59 -4.78 -17.82 4.19
N LYS A 60 -4.83 -17.28 2.97
CA LYS A 60 -5.88 -17.52 1.96
C LYS A 60 -7.29 -17.10 2.42
N LEU A 61 -7.38 -16.07 3.25
CA LEU A 61 -8.64 -15.65 3.86
C LEU A 61 -9.03 -14.21 3.49
N GLU A 62 -8.16 -13.25 3.77
CA GLU A 62 -8.51 -11.82 3.72
C GLU A 62 -8.57 -11.28 2.30
N LEU A 63 -7.61 -11.64 1.45
CA LEU A 63 -7.50 -11.12 0.08
C LEU A 63 -8.15 -12.04 -0.97
N LYS A 64 -8.60 -13.23 -0.58
CA LYS A 64 -9.16 -14.22 -1.51
C LYS A 64 -10.34 -13.69 -2.33
N ARG A 65 -11.18 -12.82 -1.75
CA ARG A 65 -12.34 -12.21 -2.43
C ARG A 65 -11.95 -11.29 -3.58
N TRP A 66 -10.73 -10.75 -3.54
CA TRP A 66 -10.18 -9.85 -4.55
C TRP A 66 -9.38 -10.56 -5.63
N LYS A 67 -9.13 -11.89 -5.52
CA LYS A 67 -8.25 -12.61 -6.44
C LYS A 67 -8.70 -12.56 -7.90
N ASP A 68 -10.01 -12.51 -8.14
CA ASP A 68 -10.61 -12.48 -9.46
C ASP A 68 -11.12 -11.08 -9.86
N ALA A 69 -10.78 -10.05 -9.08
CA ALA A 69 -11.07 -8.66 -9.42
C ALA A 69 -10.24 -8.24 -10.64
N ILE A 70 -10.84 -7.46 -11.54
CA ILE A 70 -10.21 -7.10 -12.82
C ILE A 70 -8.88 -6.34 -12.66
N ASN A 71 -8.68 -5.65 -11.55
CA ASN A 71 -7.44 -4.97 -11.24
C ASN A 71 -6.41 -5.86 -10.53
N THR A 72 -6.74 -7.13 -10.24
CA THR A 72 -5.80 -8.06 -9.63
C THR A 72 -4.94 -8.71 -10.69
N ARG A 73 -3.68 -8.29 -10.76
CA ARG A 73 -2.69 -8.81 -11.69
C ARG A 73 -2.20 -10.20 -11.32
N ALA A 74 -2.06 -10.47 -10.03
CA ALA A 74 -1.62 -11.76 -9.51
C ALA A 74 -2.12 -11.97 -8.07
N PHE A 75 -2.36 -13.24 -7.70
CA PHE A 75 -2.67 -13.68 -6.35
C PHE A 75 -1.75 -14.83 -5.95
N ALA A 76 -0.99 -14.67 -4.86
CA ALA A 76 -0.05 -15.66 -4.38
C ALA A 76 -0.32 -16.00 -2.90
N CYS A 77 -0.30 -17.30 -2.58
CA CYS A 77 -0.66 -17.78 -1.24
C CYS A 77 0.21 -18.95 -0.72
N THR A 78 1.08 -19.52 -1.54
CA THR A 78 2.09 -20.49 -1.11
C THR A 78 3.47 -19.82 -1.15
N ILE A 79 4.41 -20.28 -0.34
CA ILE A 79 5.75 -19.68 -0.27
C ILE A 79 6.40 -19.63 -1.67
N ASP A 80 6.29 -20.69 -2.45
CA ASP A 80 6.87 -20.73 -3.80
C ASP A 80 6.18 -19.74 -4.75
N SER A 81 4.84 -19.68 -4.75
CA SER A 81 4.11 -18.70 -5.56
C SER A 81 4.39 -17.25 -5.13
N ILE A 82 4.59 -17.01 -3.83
CA ILE A 82 4.93 -15.70 -3.29
C ILE A 82 6.32 -15.26 -3.76
N VAL A 83 7.31 -16.15 -3.65
CA VAL A 83 8.65 -15.85 -4.14
C VAL A 83 8.64 -15.62 -5.64
N GLN A 84 7.92 -16.45 -6.40
CA GLN A 84 7.86 -16.30 -7.85
C GLN A 84 7.23 -14.95 -8.23
N VAL A 85 6.09 -14.57 -7.66
CA VAL A 85 5.43 -13.30 -7.99
C VAL A 85 6.27 -12.08 -7.58
N LEU A 86 7.01 -12.17 -6.48
CA LEU A 86 7.94 -11.10 -6.08
C LEU A 86 9.11 -10.97 -7.04
N ARG A 87 9.67 -12.09 -7.53
CA ARG A 87 10.72 -12.09 -8.57
C ARG A 87 10.21 -11.48 -9.87
N ASP A 88 9.05 -11.95 -10.37
CA ASP A 88 8.43 -11.43 -11.58
C ASP A 88 8.16 -9.93 -11.50
N THR A 89 7.79 -9.46 -10.30
CA THR A 89 7.57 -8.03 -10.03
C THR A 89 8.87 -7.23 -10.06
N CYS A 90 9.97 -7.77 -9.51
CA CYS A 90 11.29 -7.16 -9.62
C CYS A 90 11.77 -7.11 -11.08
N GLU A 91 11.56 -8.18 -11.85
CA GLU A 91 11.89 -8.19 -13.28
C GLU A 91 11.05 -7.19 -14.07
N LEU A 92 9.76 -7.04 -13.74
CA LEU A 92 8.91 -6.01 -14.34
C LEU A 92 9.45 -4.61 -14.04
N MET A 93 9.87 -4.37 -12.81
CA MET A 93 10.53 -3.12 -12.41
C MET A 93 11.78 -2.85 -13.26
N ASP A 94 12.66 -3.84 -13.42
CA ASP A 94 13.87 -3.71 -14.21
C ASP A 94 13.57 -3.46 -15.70
N ARG A 95 12.56 -4.13 -16.25
CA ARG A 95 12.09 -3.87 -17.63
C ARG A 95 11.56 -2.44 -17.79
N ARG A 96 10.81 -1.92 -16.82
CA ARG A 96 10.34 -0.52 -16.85
C ARG A 96 11.49 0.47 -16.85
N TYR A 97 12.52 0.24 -16.03
CA TYR A 97 13.72 1.07 -16.03
C TYR A 97 14.46 1.02 -17.37
N SER A 98 14.64 -0.19 -17.93
CA SER A 98 15.32 -0.38 -19.20
C SER A 98 14.57 0.26 -20.40
N ALA A 99 13.28 0.49 -20.27
CA ALA A 99 12.48 1.14 -21.32
C ALA A 99 12.57 2.67 -21.30
N VAL A 100 13.13 3.26 -20.25
CA VAL A 100 13.31 4.72 -20.16
C VAL A 100 14.47 5.14 -21.07
N THR A 101 14.16 5.92 -22.10
CA THR A 101 15.15 6.43 -23.07
C THR A 101 15.37 7.94 -22.97
N ASP A 102 14.40 8.67 -22.41
CA ASP A 102 14.53 10.11 -22.19
C ASP A 102 15.34 10.39 -20.93
N PRO A 103 16.50 11.05 -21.00
CA PRO A 103 17.34 11.36 -19.84
C PRO A 103 16.68 12.31 -18.83
N PHE A 104 15.60 12.99 -19.20
CA PHE A 104 14.84 13.87 -18.32
C PHE A 104 13.58 13.19 -17.71
N GLN A 105 13.31 11.96 -18.08
CA GLN A 105 12.20 11.20 -17.51
C GLN A 105 12.54 10.71 -16.10
N THR A 106 11.78 11.14 -15.12
CA THR A 106 11.96 10.79 -13.69
C THR A 106 11.09 9.64 -13.23
N MET A 107 10.09 9.25 -14.01
CA MET A 107 9.16 8.17 -13.72
C MET A 107 8.99 7.29 -14.95
N CYS A 108 8.99 5.98 -14.76
CA CYS A 108 8.73 5.03 -15.82
C CYS A 108 7.28 5.10 -16.31
N ASP A 109 7.05 4.69 -17.55
CA ASP A 109 5.72 4.49 -18.08
C ASP A 109 5.06 3.22 -17.52
N GLY A 110 3.74 3.15 -17.61
CA GLY A 110 2.95 2.01 -17.18
C GLY A 110 1.98 2.34 -16.05
N SER A 111 1.13 1.37 -15.74
CA SER A 111 0.15 1.45 -14.66
C SER A 111 0.82 1.47 -13.28
N THR A 112 0.15 2.08 -12.32
CA THR A 112 0.54 1.98 -10.91
C THR A 112 0.17 0.60 -10.39
N ILE A 113 1.11 -0.08 -9.75
CA ILE A 113 0.95 -1.42 -9.18
C ILE A 113 1.20 -1.37 -7.69
N TRP A 114 0.29 -1.91 -6.90
CA TRP A 114 0.46 -2.12 -5.47
C TRP A 114 0.69 -3.60 -5.15
N VAL A 115 1.83 -3.91 -4.59
CA VAL A 115 2.13 -5.23 -4.00
C VAL A 115 1.62 -5.21 -2.58
N VAL A 116 0.54 -5.93 -2.32
CA VAL A 116 -0.17 -5.96 -1.04
C VAL A 116 0.14 -7.25 -0.30
N ILE A 117 0.80 -7.15 0.85
CA ILE A 117 1.18 -8.30 1.69
C ILE A 117 0.32 -8.27 2.96
N GLU A 118 -0.58 -9.26 3.11
CA GLU A 118 -1.58 -9.29 4.20
C GLU A 118 -0.96 -9.50 5.57
N GLU A 119 0.03 -10.42 5.67
CA GLU A 119 0.74 -10.69 6.92
C GLU A 119 2.22 -10.97 6.65
N TYR A 120 3.03 -9.94 6.82
CA TYR A 120 4.46 -10.05 6.55
C TYR A 120 5.19 -10.92 7.58
N ALA A 121 4.71 -10.96 8.85
CA ALA A 121 5.32 -11.77 9.87
C ALA A 121 5.26 -13.28 9.55
N ASP A 122 4.19 -13.74 8.89
CA ASP A 122 4.08 -15.15 8.50
C ASP A 122 5.14 -15.51 7.43
N LEU A 123 5.45 -14.59 6.54
CA LEU A 123 6.51 -14.78 5.53
C LEU A 123 7.89 -14.83 6.18
N MET A 124 8.09 -14.07 7.26
CA MET A 124 9.36 -14.05 8.01
C MET A 124 9.55 -15.29 8.89
N CYS A 125 8.54 -16.13 9.05
CA CYS A 125 8.64 -17.44 9.69
C CYS A 125 8.97 -18.57 8.70
N SER A 126 8.98 -18.29 7.37
CA SER A 126 9.25 -19.29 6.35
C SER A 126 10.75 -19.63 6.21
N ASP A 127 11.05 -20.77 5.62
CA ASP A 127 12.41 -21.18 5.25
C ASP A 127 13.05 -20.26 4.19
N ARG A 128 12.22 -19.60 3.37
CA ARG A 128 12.65 -18.65 2.33
C ARG A 128 12.61 -17.16 2.76
N LYS A 129 12.52 -16.90 4.08
CA LYS A 129 12.41 -15.54 4.62
C LYS A 129 13.51 -14.57 4.14
N ARG A 130 14.75 -15.04 3.98
CA ARG A 130 15.87 -14.19 3.53
C ARG A 130 15.66 -13.69 2.11
N GLU A 131 15.18 -14.56 1.23
CA GLU A 131 14.90 -14.23 -0.15
C GLU A 131 13.70 -13.30 -0.28
N ILE A 132 12.59 -13.63 0.39
CA ILE A 132 11.38 -12.79 0.42
C ILE A 132 11.72 -11.39 0.92
N LYS A 133 12.48 -11.30 2.01
CA LYS A 133 12.92 -10.02 2.57
C LYS A 133 13.74 -9.22 1.56
N ALA A 134 14.71 -9.83 0.89
CA ALA A 134 15.54 -9.15 -0.11
C ALA A 134 14.71 -8.62 -1.29
N LEU A 135 13.73 -9.40 -1.78
CA LEU A 135 12.85 -8.99 -2.86
C LEU A 135 11.95 -7.82 -2.45
N VAL A 136 11.31 -7.90 -1.27
CA VAL A 136 10.47 -6.82 -0.73
C VAL A 136 11.29 -5.54 -0.50
N GLN A 137 12.50 -5.65 0.07
CA GLN A 137 13.40 -4.51 0.24
C GLN A 137 13.77 -3.88 -1.10
N ARG A 138 14.10 -4.68 -2.13
CA ARG A 138 14.41 -4.19 -3.46
C ARG A 138 13.24 -3.40 -4.07
N LEU A 139 12.01 -3.93 -3.96
CA LEU A 139 10.81 -3.23 -4.42
C LEU A 139 10.59 -1.92 -3.65
N ALA A 140 10.77 -1.92 -2.34
CA ALA A 140 10.63 -0.72 -1.52
C ALA A 140 11.71 0.34 -1.80
N GLN A 141 12.94 -0.07 -2.16
CA GLN A 141 14.03 0.85 -2.50
C GLN A 141 13.87 1.48 -3.88
N LEU A 142 13.46 0.71 -4.87
CA LEU A 142 13.52 1.08 -6.28
C LEU A 142 12.15 1.22 -6.93
N GLY A 143 11.06 0.76 -6.30
CA GLY A 143 9.75 0.67 -6.92
C GLY A 143 9.11 2.02 -7.27
N ARG A 144 9.43 3.09 -6.54
CA ARG A 144 8.78 4.41 -6.70
C ARG A 144 8.78 4.91 -8.14
N ALA A 145 9.95 5.03 -8.74
CA ALA A 145 10.06 5.55 -10.11
C ALA A 145 9.48 4.58 -11.15
N ALA A 146 9.45 3.28 -10.85
CA ALA A 146 8.80 2.27 -11.67
C ALA A 146 7.27 2.18 -11.45
N LYS A 147 6.67 3.03 -10.61
CA LYS A 147 5.26 2.99 -10.21
C LYS A 147 4.84 1.64 -9.61
N ILE A 148 5.74 1.01 -8.87
CA ILE A 148 5.49 -0.23 -8.12
C ILE A 148 5.63 0.09 -6.64
N HIS A 149 4.54 -0.03 -5.92
CA HIS A 149 4.43 0.33 -4.52
C HIS A 149 4.23 -0.92 -3.65
N VAL A 150 4.63 -0.85 -2.39
CA VAL A 150 4.45 -1.94 -1.42
C VAL A 150 3.53 -1.47 -0.31
N LEU A 151 2.46 -2.22 -0.06
CA LEU A 151 1.63 -2.12 1.13
C LEU A 151 1.88 -3.36 1.99
N LEU A 152 2.53 -3.15 3.13
CA LEU A 152 2.94 -4.21 4.03
C LEU A 152 2.05 -4.21 5.27
N CYS A 153 1.34 -5.32 5.52
CA CYS A 153 0.53 -5.46 6.71
C CYS A 153 1.15 -6.48 7.67
N THR A 154 1.01 -6.23 8.99
CA THR A 154 1.46 -7.18 10.02
C THR A 154 0.71 -6.99 11.34
N GLN A 155 0.48 -8.11 12.04
CA GLN A 155 -0.01 -8.13 13.43
C GLN A 155 1.13 -8.15 14.45
N ARG A 156 2.38 -8.38 14.01
CA ARG A 156 3.57 -8.48 14.86
C ARG A 156 4.59 -7.40 14.49
N PRO A 157 4.46 -6.18 15.02
CA PRO A 157 5.34 -5.08 14.69
C PRO A 157 6.67 -5.12 15.47
N THR A 158 7.28 -6.30 15.58
CA THR A 158 8.55 -6.47 16.30
C THR A 158 9.76 -6.08 15.44
N ARG A 159 10.90 -5.76 16.04
CA ARG A 159 12.10 -5.27 15.34
C ARG A 159 12.70 -6.28 14.37
N ASP A 160 12.50 -7.57 14.60
CA ASP A 160 12.95 -8.65 13.73
C ASP A 160 12.09 -8.78 12.46
N ILE A 161 10.82 -8.35 12.53
CA ILE A 161 9.88 -8.32 11.41
C ILE A 161 9.99 -6.98 10.66
N ILE A 162 9.97 -5.86 11.39
CA ILE A 162 10.04 -4.50 10.85
C ILE A 162 11.40 -3.91 11.21
N ASP A 163 12.42 -4.28 10.44
CA ASP A 163 13.78 -3.77 10.67
C ASP A 163 14.01 -2.36 10.09
N GLY A 164 15.20 -1.82 10.40
CA GLY A 164 15.58 -0.48 9.94
C GLY A 164 15.58 -0.33 8.42
N ALA A 165 15.94 -1.38 7.68
CA ALA A 165 16.00 -1.33 6.22
C ALA A 165 14.60 -1.24 5.57
N ILE A 166 13.59 -1.86 6.19
CA ILE A 166 12.18 -1.70 5.79
C ILE A 166 11.71 -0.30 6.16
N LYS A 167 11.96 0.16 7.38
CA LYS A 167 11.50 1.47 7.87
C LYS A 167 12.01 2.67 7.07
N VAL A 168 13.25 2.60 6.57
CA VAL A 168 13.86 3.67 5.77
C VAL A 168 13.11 3.87 4.45
N ASN A 169 12.58 2.79 3.86
CA ASN A 169 11.95 2.85 2.56
C ASN A 169 10.41 2.90 2.63
N ILE A 170 9.82 2.44 3.75
CA ILE A 170 8.37 2.52 4.01
C ILE A 170 8.15 3.60 5.07
N THR A 171 8.02 4.82 4.60
CA THR A 171 7.95 6.04 5.43
C THR A 171 6.53 6.31 5.93
N THR A 172 5.51 6.06 5.13
CA THR A 172 4.10 6.12 5.58
C THR A 172 3.73 4.87 6.36
N ARG A 173 3.37 5.05 7.65
CA ARG A 173 3.09 3.93 8.54
C ARG A 173 1.87 4.18 9.39
N CYS A 174 0.93 3.24 9.34
CA CYS A 174 -0.32 3.28 10.07
C CYS A 174 -0.26 2.31 11.26
N ALA A 175 -0.36 2.86 12.47
CA ALA A 175 -0.44 2.09 13.72
C ALA A 175 -1.89 2.06 14.21
N LEU A 176 -2.54 0.93 14.07
CA LEU A 176 -3.78 0.60 14.78
C LEU A 176 -3.46 0.27 16.24
N HIS A 177 -4.48 -0.05 17.06
CA HIS A 177 -4.24 -0.46 18.43
C HIS A 177 -3.19 -1.59 18.53
N VAL A 178 -2.23 -1.42 19.42
CA VAL A 178 -1.17 -2.39 19.74
C VAL A 178 -1.11 -2.63 21.25
N PRO A 179 -0.60 -3.78 21.70
CA PRO A 179 -0.58 -4.11 23.13
C PRO A 179 0.39 -3.26 23.96
N THR A 180 1.50 -2.80 23.37
CA THR A 180 2.58 -2.16 24.12
C THR A 180 3.07 -0.87 23.46
N ALA A 181 3.59 0.06 24.28
CA ALA A 181 4.28 1.26 23.81
C ALA A 181 5.51 0.94 22.94
N GLN A 182 6.16 -0.23 23.18
CA GLN A 182 7.27 -0.67 22.33
C GLN A 182 6.79 -0.99 20.91
N ASP A 183 5.63 -1.63 20.76
CA ASP A 183 5.04 -1.92 19.45
C ASP A 183 4.67 -0.62 18.72
N SER A 184 4.09 0.35 19.45
CA SER A 184 3.82 1.69 18.90
C SER A 184 5.10 2.34 18.36
N ARG A 185 6.18 2.37 19.16
CA ARG A 185 7.48 2.89 18.71
C ARG A 185 8.08 2.13 17.53
N ASN A 186 7.85 0.83 17.46
CA ASN A 186 8.32 0.02 16.33
C ASN A 186 7.61 0.41 15.02
N ILE A 187 6.38 0.92 15.07
CA ILE A 187 5.62 1.33 13.89
C ILE A 187 5.87 2.79 13.57
N ILE A 188 5.47 3.70 14.46
CA ILE A 188 5.41 5.15 14.21
C ILE A 188 6.52 5.95 14.90
N ASN A 189 7.49 5.30 15.52
CA ASN A 189 8.60 5.87 16.31
C ASN A 189 8.16 6.61 17.58
N GLU A 190 6.87 6.68 17.88
CA GLU A 190 6.27 7.35 19.03
C GLU A 190 5.37 6.38 19.81
N ASN A 191 5.12 6.72 21.08
CA ASN A 191 4.10 6.06 21.88
C ASN A 191 2.71 6.55 21.47
N GLY A 192 1.67 5.83 21.87
CA GLY A 192 0.29 6.28 21.75
C GLY A 192 -0.64 5.24 21.15
N ALA A 193 -0.17 4.41 20.23
CA ALA A 193 -1.03 3.40 19.62
C ALA A 193 -1.53 2.34 20.62
N GLU A 194 -0.84 2.15 21.74
CA GLU A 194 -1.28 1.29 22.86
C GLU A 194 -2.50 1.87 23.63
N HIS A 195 -2.75 3.17 23.46
CA HIS A 195 -3.89 3.86 24.10
C HIS A 195 -5.07 4.07 23.16
N LEU A 196 -4.93 3.72 21.88
CA LEU A 196 -6.03 3.80 20.93
C LEU A 196 -7.18 2.87 21.35
N PRO A 197 -8.44 3.22 21.07
CA PRO A 197 -9.55 2.27 21.18
C PRO A 197 -9.25 1.05 20.31
N TYR A 198 -9.70 -0.11 20.75
CA TYR A 198 -9.36 -1.39 20.12
C TYR A 198 -9.75 -1.48 18.63
N ARG A 199 -10.69 -0.65 18.18
CA ARG A 199 -11.15 -0.60 16.78
C ARG A 199 -11.44 0.83 16.35
N GLY A 200 -11.21 1.10 15.08
CA GLY A 200 -11.72 2.29 14.40
C GLY A 200 -10.82 3.51 14.43
N GLN A 201 -9.68 3.46 15.14
CA GLN A 201 -8.70 4.56 15.12
C GLN A 201 -7.29 4.03 14.84
N ALA A 202 -6.48 4.89 14.23
CA ALA A 202 -5.08 4.61 13.96
C ALA A 202 -4.28 5.91 14.00
N TYR A 203 -3.02 5.83 14.36
CA TYR A 203 -2.04 6.89 14.06
C TYR A 203 -1.43 6.64 12.70
N LEU A 204 -1.39 7.67 11.87
CA LEU A 204 -0.76 7.66 10.57
C LEU A 204 0.46 8.56 10.59
N LEU A 205 1.65 7.96 10.54
CA LEU A 205 2.90 8.65 10.28
C LEU A 205 3.03 8.86 8.79
N LEU A 206 3.16 10.11 8.37
CA LEU A 206 3.33 10.51 6.97
C LEU A 206 4.80 10.64 6.58
N ASP A 207 5.08 10.69 5.28
CA ASP A 207 6.42 10.91 4.72
C ASP A 207 7.06 12.23 5.21
N SER A 208 6.24 13.24 5.57
CA SER A 208 6.69 14.50 6.18
C SER A 208 7.23 14.35 7.60
N GLY A 209 6.98 13.22 8.26
CA GLY A 209 7.27 12.98 9.66
C GLY A 209 6.12 13.39 10.61
N ASP A 210 5.06 13.97 10.09
CA ASP A 210 3.87 14.30 10.88
C ASP A 210 3.09 13.03 11.26
N ILE A 211 2.46 13.06 12.43
CA ILE A 211 1.60 11.97 12.91
C ILE A 211 0.19 12.50 13.05
N ASP A 212 -0.71 11.95 12.25
CA ASP A 212 -2.13 12.29 12.27
C ASP A 212 -2.97 11.17 12.91
N LEU A 213 -4.05 11.56 13.59
CA LEU A 213 -5.05 10.60 14.08
C LEU A 213 -6.03 10.30 12.95
N TYR A 214 -6.07 9.04 12.55
CA TYR A 214 -6.88 8.55 11.45
C TYR A 214 -8.07 7.74 11.97
N ASN A 215 -9.28 8.04 11.49
CA ASN A 215 -10.46 7.27 11.81
C ASN A 215 -10.81 6.30 10.68
N THR A 216 -10.79 5.00 10.98
CA THR A 216 -11.21 3.97 10.05
C THR A 216 -12.72 3.75 10.17
N HIS A 217 -13.47 3.92 9.09
CA HIS A 217 -14.88 3.59 9.06
C HIS A 217 -15.09 2.13 8.60
N MET A 218 -16.12 1.48 9.15
CA MET A 218 -16.52 0.16 8.70
C MET A 218 -16.88 0.20 7.21
N ILE A 219 -16.57 -0.87 6.51
CA ILE A 219 -17.03 -1.11 5.14
C ILE A 219 -18.15 -2.11 5.21
N ASP A 220 -19.21 -1.83 4.48
CA ASP A 220 -20.27 -2.79 4.22
C ASP A 220 -19.67 -3.89 3.29
N GLU A 221 -19.81 -5.16 3.69
CA GLU A 221 -19.34 -6.28 2.88
C GLU A 221 -20.10 -6.39 1.55
N ASP A 222 -21.37 -6.00 1.54
CA ASP A 222 -22.20 -5.97 0.33
C ASP A 222 -21.66 -4.91 -0.66
N LEU A 223 -21.22 -3.76 -0.17
CA LEU A 223 -20.60 -2.73 -1.01
C LEU A 223 -19.33 -3.25 -1.68
N GLU A 224 -18.49 -3.98 -0.96
CA GLU A 224 -17.26 -4.56 -1.50
C GLU A 224 -17.57 -5.55 -2.65
N HIS A 225 -18.53 -6.45 -2.45
CA HIS A 225 -18.97 -7.37 -3.49
C HIS A 225 -19.57 -6.66 -4.70
N GLN A 226 -20.39 -5.63 -4.47
CA GLN A 226 -20.98 -4.83 -5.56
C GLN A 226 -19.91 -4.11 -6.38
N VAL A 227 -18.90 -3.55 -5.73
CA VAL A 227 -17.77 -2.87 -6.42
C VAL A 227 -16.99 -3.85 -7.27
N ILE A 228 -16.64 -5.03 -6.73
CA ILE A 228 -15.90 -6.06 -7.48
C ILE A 228 -16.73 -6.55 -8.69
N ALA A 229 -18.02 -6.84 -8.49
CA ALA A 229 -18.91 -7.27 -9.56
C ALA A 229 -19.03 -6.20 -10.65
N TYR A 230 -19.30 -4.96 -10.26
CA TYR A 230 -19.42 -3.83 -11.17
C TYR A 230 -18.15 -3.62 -12.01
N MET A 231 -16.99 -3.74 -11.37
CA MET A 231 -15.70 -3.63 -12.05
C MET A 231 -15.50 -4.74 -13.08
N ASN A 232 -15.84 -5.98 -12.72
CA ASN A 232 -15.66 -7.14 -13.59
C ASN A 232 -16.65 -7.13 -14.77
N GLU A 233 -17.91 -6.66 -14.57
CA GLU A 233 -18.92 -6.58 -15.62
C GLU A 233 -18.59 -5.54 -16.68
N ARG A 234 -18.09 -4.36 -16.29
CA ARG A 234 -17.82 -3.29 -17.22
C ARG A 234 -16.55 -3.44 -18.02
N LYS A 235 -15.74 -4.51 -17.80
CA LYS A 235 -14.40 -4.70 -18.40
C LYS A 235 -13.60 -3.37 -18.42
N LEU A 236 -13.75 -2.67 -17.42
CA LEU A 236 -13.51 -1.26 -17.10
C LEU A 236 -12.67 -0.52 -18.13
N GLU A 237 -13.34 0.31 -18.88
CA GLU A 237 -12.71 1.44 -19.55
C GLU A 237 -11.95 2.37 -18.59
N CYS A 238 -12.20 2.26 -17.27
CA CYS A 238 -11.49 2.97 -16.20
C CYS A 238 -10.01 2.60 -16.07
N PHE A 239 -9.58 1.43 -16.54
CA PHE A 239 -8.15 1.07 -16.57
C PHE A 239 -7.38 1.59 -17.78
N LYS A 240 -8.03 2.32 -18.68
CA LYS A 240 -7.28 3.20 -19.57
C LYS A 240 -6.77 4.35 -18.72
N PRO A 241 -5.44 4.58 -18.65
CA PRO A 241 -4.93 5.76 -17.97
C PRO A 241 -5.69 6.95 -18.56
N VAL A 242 -6.42 7.68 -17.72
CA VAL A 242 -7.01 8.95 -18.11
C VAL A 242 -5.83 9.76 -18.66
N PRO A 243 -5.85 10.21 -19.92
CA PRO A 243 -4.77 11.04 -20.42
C PRO A 243 -4.71 12.23 -19.46
N VAL A 244 -3.65 12.33 -18.69
CA VAL A 244 -3.38 13.53 -17.90
C VAL A 244 -3.34 14.64 -18.95
N ALA A 245 -4.37 15.51 -18.94
CA ALA A 245 -4.38 16.65 -19.84
C ALA A 245 -3.02 17.33 -19.70
N PRO A 246 -2.31 17.62 -20.79
CA PRO A 246 -0.96 18.16 -20.70
C PRO A 246 -1.07 19.44 -19.87
N GLN A 247 -0.56 19.38 -18.64
CA GLN A 247 -0.38 20.62 -17.87
C GLN A 247 0.51 21.47 -18.74
N LYS A 248 0.00 22.61 -19.22
CA LYS A 248 0.77 23.60 -19.97
C LYS A 248 1.97 23.93 -19.08
N LYS A 249 3.09 23.25 -19.31
CA LYS A 249 4.37 23.56 -18.67
C LYS A 249 4.67 25.00 -19.05
N LYS A 250 4.49 25.92 -18.10
CA LYS A 250 5.08 27.24 -18.25
C LYS A 250 6.56 26.99 -18.54
N SER A 251 7.06 27.48 -19.69
CA SER A 251 8.44 27.27 -20.07
C SER A 251 9.35 27.79 -18.94
N PHE A 252 10.50 27.17 -18.78
CA PHE A 252 11.52 27.57 -17.78
C PHE A 252 11.79 29.07 -17.84
N LEU A 253 11.78 29.68 -19.04
CA LEU A 253 11.96 31.11 -19.27
C LEU A 253 10.79 31.97 -18.72
N GLN A 254 9.57 31.44 -18.65
CA GLN A 254 8.43 32.18 -18.06
C GLN A 254 8.40 32.15 -16.53
N ARG A 255 9.24 31.32 -15.89
CA ARG A 255 9.42 31.27 -14.42
C ARG A 255 10.56 32.15 -13.93
N LEU A 256 11.48 32.56 -14.82
CA LEU A 256 12.63 33.40 -14.49
C LEU A 256 12.32 34.90 -14.49
N PHE A 257 11.17 35.29 -15.09
CA PHE A 257 10.77 36.70 -15.26
C PHE A 257 9.36 36.98 -14.73
N ALA A 258 8.87 36.20 -13.75
CA ALA A 258 7.62 36.46 -13.05
C ALA A 258 7.83 36.77 -11.58
#